data_3fb411abf358c2625554235be7ec3122
#
_entry.id   3fb411abf358c2625554235be7ec3122
#
_cell.length_a   1.000
_cell.length_b   1.000
_cell.length_c   1.000
_cell.angle_alpha   90.00
_cell.angle_beta   90.00
_cell.angle_gamma   90.00
#
_symmetry.space_group_name_H-M   'P 1'
#
loop_
_entity.id
_entity.type
_entity.pdbx_description
1 polymer ?
#
loop_
_entity_poly.entity_id
_entity_poly.type
_entity_poly.pdbx_seq_one_letter_code
_entity_poly.pdbx_strand_id
1 'polypeptide(L)'
;MSDNASPLQWTGNKGCIYTTIDAFMPPHKTYIEPCMGSAEIFLRKKPAEREILNDYNGDLVKFFKVLQCSQKLAYLLGRLYFSYNSEQIFKENKMLLKGVPNILDDVTDTALKIENASWEDIKLAVAFFENQTFSFSSTGKTFAIDKRDMTRKFGRLVAACTRLRDAIILHRDYKDAILYAAGPNTFI
;
A
#
# COMPACT_ATOMS: atom_id res chain seq x y z
N MET A 1 -8.99 18.63 4.66
CA MET A 1 -8.15 17.41 4.89
C MET A 1 -7.20 17.35 3.72
N SER A 2 -5.89 17.19 3.94
CA SER A 2 -4.93 17.17 2.83
C SER A 2 -5.23 15.99 1.91
N ASP A 3 -5.29 16.22 0.59
CA ASP A 3 -5.52 15.18 -0.42
C ASP A 3 -4.44 14.08 -0.41
N ASN A 4 -3.35 14.30 0.33
CA ASN A 4 -2.19 13.43 0.43
C ASN A 4 -2.27 12.41 1.59
N ALA A 5 -3.36 12.29 2.33
CA ALA A 5 -3.52 11.25 3.33
C ALA A 5 -3.62 9.87 2.67
N SER A 6 -3.18 8.81 3.37
CA SER A 6 -3.25 7.44 2.84
C SER A 6 -4.68 7.07 2.42
N PRO A 7 -4.86 6.42 1.26
CA PRO A 7 -6.14 5.85 0.87
C PRO A 7 -6.51 4.62 1.72
N LEU A 8 -5.51 3.98 2.33
CA LEU A 8 -5.65 2.75 3.08
C LEU A 8 -5.89 3.05 4.56
N GLN A 9 -6.99 2.55 5.11
CA GLN A 9 -7.17 2.48 6.54
C GLN A 9 -6.32 1.34 7.11
N TRP A 10 -5.48 1.64 8.08
CA TRP A 10 -4.53 0.69 8.64
C TRP A 10 -4.39 0.86 10.14
N THR A 11 -4.41 -0.26 10.87
CA THR A 11 -4.20 -0.25 12.33
C THR A 11 -2.81 0.27 12.65
N GLY A 12 -2.71 1.26 13.54
CA GLY A 12 -1.44 1.91 13.86
C GLY A 12 -1.00 2.98 12.86
N ASN A 13 -1.90 3.45 12.00
CA ASN A 13 -1.66 4.60 11.12
C ASN A 13 -1.13 5.81 11.91
N LYS A 14 -0.11 6.46 11.37
CA LYS A 14 0.60 7.59 12.01
C LYS A 14 -0.01 8.97 11.67
N GLY A 15 -1.21 9.01 11.07
CA GLY A 15 -1.86 10.26 10.65
C GLY A 15 -2.09 11.25 11.79
N CYS A 16 -2.43 10.76 13.00
CA CYS A 16 -2.68 11.61 14.17
C CYS A 16 -1.41 12.30 14.71
N ILE A 17 -0.23 11.69 14.50
CA ILE A 17 1.05 12.19 15.00
C ILE A 17 1.95 12.72 13.88
N TYR A 18 1.43 12.79 12.65
CA TYR A 18 2.20 13.24 11.48
C TYR A 18 2.89 14.59 11.71
N THR A 19 2.16 15.59 12.18
CA THR A 19 2.70 16.94 12.41
C THR A 19 3.86 16.95 13.40
N THR A 20 3.80 16.10 14.41
CA THR A 20 4.90 15.94 15.38
C THR A 20 6.12 15.30 14.72
N ILE A 21 5.91 14.20 13.97
CA ILE A 21 7.01 13.53 13.26
C ILE A 21 7.66 14.47 12.25
N ASP A 22 6.87 15.18 11.45
CA ASP A 22 7.36 16.13 10.44
C ASP A 22 8.18 17.26 11.04
N ALA A 23 7.77 17.78 12.20
CA ALA A 23 8.49 18.85 12.91
C ALA A 23 9.86 18.41 13.46
N PHE A 24 10.01 17.13 13.78
CA PHE A 24 11.28 16.56 14.27
C PHE A 24 12.12 15.88 13.19
N MET A 25 11.66 15.86 11.95
CA MET A 25 12.36 15.22 10.84
C MET A 25 13.57 16.05 10.41
N PRO A 26 14.81 15.54 10.58
CA PRO A 26 16.00 16.28 10.18
C PRO A 26 16.13 16.35 8.66
N PRO A 27 16.92 17.28 8.12
CA PRO A 27 17.30 17.27 6.71
C PRO A 27 17.94 15.93 6.33
N HIS A 28 17.45 15.32 5.23
CA HIS A 28 17.91 14.02 4.75
C HIS A 28 17.82 13.94 3.23
N LYS A 29 18.64 13.10 2.63
CA LYS A 29 18.61 12.78 1.19
C LYS A 29 17.88 11.48 0.91
N THR A 30 18.03 10.52 1.81
CA THR A 30 17.34 9.23 1.72
C THR A 30 16.33 9.12 2.85
N TYR A 31 15.13 8.69 2.52
CA TYR A 31 14.06 8.38 3.46
C TYR A 31 13.67 6.90 3.33
N ILE A 32 13.49 6.22 4.45
CA ILE A 32 12.98 4.84 4.46
C ILE A 32 11.90 4.66 5.52
N GLU A 33 10.81 3.98 5.14
CA GLU A 33 9.87 3.35 6.05
C GLU A 33 10.09 1.83 6.04
N PRO A 34 10.79 1.25 7.04
CA PRO A 34 11.07 -0.19 7.09
C PRO A 34 9.81 -1.03 7.33
N CYS A 35 8.78 -0.44 7.95
CA CYS A 35 7.45 -0.99 8.20
C CYS A 35 6.43 0.05 7.77
N MET A 36 6.19 0.18 6.46
CA MET A 36 5.43 1.30 5.90
C MET A 36 3.95 1.31 6.29
N GLY A 37 3.33 0.16 6.56
CA GLY A 37 1.91 0.09 6.83
C GLY A 37 1.09 0.84 5.78
N SER A 38 0.32 1.84 6.19
CA SER A 38 -0.43 2.69 5.24
C SER A 38 0.41 3.73 4.50
N ALA A 39 1.73 3.79 4.71
CA ALA A 39 2.64 4.80 4.16
C ALA A 39 2.20 6.25 4.42
N GLU A 40 1.57 6.51 5.55
CA GLU A 40 0.96 7.80 5.87
C GLU A 40 1.99 8.93 5.93
N ILE A 41 3.17 8.68 6.52
CA ILE A 41 4.23 9.69 6.62
C ILE A 41 4.82 9.98 5.24
N PHE A 42 5.18 8.93 4.50
CA PHE A 42 5.70 9.05 3.14
C PHE A 42 4.76 9.86 2.23
N LEU A 43 3.46 9.56 2.25
CA LEU A 43 2.49 10.22 1.39
C LEU A 43 2.33 11.72 1.69
N ARG A 44 2.54 12.13 2.94
CA ARG A 44 2.30 13.51 3.40
C ARG A 44 3.55 14.38 3.47
N LYS A 45 4.72 13.78 3.78
CA LYS A 45 5.96 14.53 3.89
C LYS A 45 6.45 15.08 2.54
N LYS A 46 7.34 16.04 2.59
CA LYS A 46 8.06 16.50 1.39
C LYS A 46 8.90 15.36 0.81
N PRO A 47 8.96 15.19 -0.54
CA PRO A 47 9.81 14.20 -1.16
C PRO A 47 11.29 14.37 -0.79
N ALA A 48 12.00 13.24 -0.60
CA ALA A 48 13.46 13.18 -0.53
C ALA A 48 14.04 12.77 -1.89
N GLU A 49 15.36 12.90 -2.08
CA GLU A 49 16.03 12.51 -3.32
C GLU A 49 15.89 11.00 -3.61
N ARG A 50 15.89 10.19 -2.56
CA ARG A 50 15.68 8.74 -2.62
C ARG A 50 14.69 8.32 -1.54
N GLU A 51 13.64 7.60 -1.91
CA GLU A 51 12.59 7.15 -0.99
C GLU A 51 12.34 5.66 -1.12
N ILE A 52 12.33 4.99 0.01
CA ILE A 52 12.23 3.53 0.11
C ILE A 52 11.10 3.19 1.06
N LEU A 53 10.20 2.35 0.60
CA LEU A 53 9.09 1.79 1.37
C LEU A 53 9.30 0.30 1.50
N ASN A 54 9.16 -0.24 2.68
CA ASN A 54 9.25 -1.67 2.92
C ASN A 54 8.14 -2.13 3.86
N ASP A 55 7.63 -3.32 3.62
CA ASP A 55 6.80 -4.01 4.60
C ASP A 55 6.99 -5.52 4.47
N TYR A 56 6.75 -6.23 5.57
CA TYR A 56 6.76 -7.69 5.61
C TYR A 56 5.44 -8.29 5.08
N ASN A 57 4.36 -7.50 5.04
CA ASN A 57 3.08 -7.94 4.52
C ASN A 57 3.05 -7.89 2.99
N GLY A 58 3.13 -9.06 2.35
CA GLY A 58 3.17 -9.19 0.90
C GLY A 58 1.94 -8.64 0.18
N ASP A 59 0.75 -8.77 0.75
CA ASP A 59 -0.49 -8.24 0.15
C ASP A 59 -0.49 -6.71 0.16
N LEU A 60 0.00 -6.11 1.24
CA LEU A 60 0.18 -4.68 1.36
C LEU A 60 1.20 -4.17 0.32
N VAL A 61 2.34 -4.85 0.20
CA VAL A 61 3.37 -4.51 -0.80
C VAL A 61 2.82 -4.62 -2.22
N LYS A 62 2.08 -5.67 -2.55
CA LYS A 62 1.42 -5.83 -3.85
C LYS A 62 0.44 -4.69 -4.13
N PHE A 63 -0.39 -4.34 -3.16
CA PHE A 63 -1.31 -3.23 -3.28
C PHE A 63 -0.57 -1.92 -3.64
N PHE A 64 0.48 -1.56 -2.94
CA PHE A 64 1.25 -0.34 -3.23
C PHE A 64 1.99 -0.41 -4.58
N LYS A 65 2.49 -1.57 -4.99
CA LYS A 65 3.06 -1.78 -6.33
C LYS A 65 2.02 -1.63 -7.45
N VAL A 66 0.79 -2.06 -7.22
CA VAL A 66 -0.32 -1.82 -8.16
C VAL A 66 -0.65 -0.33 -8.25
N LEU A 67 -0.69 0.37 -7.11
CA LEU A 67 -0.89 1.82 -7.10
C LEU A 67 0.23 2.59 -7.81
N GLN A 68 1.47 2.13 -7.75
CA GLN A 68 2.62 2.79 -8.38
C GLN A 68 2.50 2.85 -9.91
N CYS A 69 1.75 1.93 -10.52
CA CYS A 69 1.53 1.87 -11.96
C CYS A 69 0.19 2.50 -12.34
N SER A 70 0.20 3.60 -13.09
CA SER A 70 -1.01 4.33 -13.49
C SER A 70 -2.00 3.48 -14.29
N GLN A 71 -1.52 2.58 -15.15
CA GLN A 71 -2.37 1.66 -15.92
C GLN A 71 -3.07 0.66 -14.99
N LYS A 72 -2.33 0.04 -14.06
CA LYS A 72 -2.90 -0.88 -13.07
C LYS A 72 -3.88 -0.17 -12.15
N LEU A 73 -3.58 1.08 -11.76
CA LEU A 73 -4.50 1.90 -10.96
C LEU A 73 -5.82 2.14 -11.70
N ALA A 74 -5.80 2.43 -13.01
CA ALA A 74 -7.03 2.64 -13.78
C ALA A 74 -7.95 1.42 -13.73
N TYR A 75 -7.39 0.22 -13.88
CA TYR A 75 -8.16 -1.03 -13.74
C TYR A 75 -8.66 -1.27 -12.31
N LEU A 76 -7.82 -1.00 -11.31
CA LEU A 76 -8.20 -1.09 -9.90
C LEU A 76 -9.39 -0.16 -9.60
N LEU A 77 -9.33 1.10 -10.02
CA LEU A 77 -10.42 2.06 -9.83
C LEU A 77 -11.71 1.60 -10.52
N GLY A 78 -11.62 1.07 -11.75
CA GLY A 78 -12.76 0.52 -12.46
C GLY A 78 -13.43 -0.63 -11.69
N ARG A 79 -12.64 -1.55 -11.15
CA ARG A 79 -13.15 -2.65 -10.32
C ARG A 79 -13.81 -2.15 -9.03
N LEU A 80 -13.16 -1.21 -8.33
CA LEU A 80 -13.68 -0.63 -7.10
C LEU A 80 -14.95 0.21 -7.32
N TYR A 81 -15.11 0.82 -8.50
CA TYR A 81 -16.31 1.59 -8.83
C TYR A 81 -17.57 0.74 -8.83
N PHE A 82 -17.47 -0.49 -9.30
CA PHE A 82 -18.57 -1.47 -9.32
C PHE A 82 -18.64 -2.35 -8.08
N SER A 83 -17.76 -2.13 -7.12
CA SER A 83 -17.77 -2.87 -5.84
C SER A 83 -18.87 -2.33 -4.91
N TYR A 84 -19.46 -3.25 -4.17
CA TYR A 84 -20.45 -2.90 -3.14
C TYR A 84 -20.16 -3.64 -1.83
N ASN A 85 -20.58 -3.06 -0.72
CA ASN A 85 -20.39 -3.62 0.61
C ASN A 85 -21.21 -4.90 0.78
N SER A 86 -20.55 -6.04 0.76
CA SER A 86 -21.15 -7.37 0.85
C SER A 86 -20.33 -8.29 1.74
N GLU A 87 -21.01 -8.96 2.67
CA GLU A 87 -20.37 -9.99 3.49
C GLU A 87 -19.85 -11.17 2.67
N GLN A 88 -20.56 -11.52 1.58
CA GLN A 88 -20.12 -12.58 0.68
C GLN A 88 -18.81 -12.19 -0.02
N ILE A 89 -18.73 -11.00 -0.63
CA ILE A 89 -17.50 -10.48 -1.26
C ILE A 89 -16.35 -10.45 -0.23
N PHE A 90 -16.62 -10.01 0.99
CA PHE A 90 -15.62 -10.00 2.05
C PHE A 90 -15.08 -11.42 2.35
N LYS A 91 -15.95 -12.43 2.41
CA LYS A 91 -15.54 -13.84 2.62
C LYS A 91 -14.75 -14.39 1.44
N GLU A 92 -15.17 -14.11 0.21
CA GLU A 92 -14.48 -14.51 -1.02
C GLU A 92 -13.09 -13.87 -1.10
N ASN A 93 -12.96 -12.58 -0.81
CA ASN A 93 -11.69 -11.88 -0.76
C ASN A 93 -10.74 -12.47 0.29
N LYS A 94 -11.26 -12.83 1.48
CA LYS A 94 -10.45 -13.50 2.51
C LYS A 94 -9.93 -14.87 2.06
N MET A 95 -10.74 -15.63 1.33
CA MET A 95 -10.30 -16.92 0.79
C MET A 95 -9.23 -16.72 -0.29
N LEU A 96 -9.43 -15.75 -1.17
CA LEU A 96 -8.47 -15.40 -2.21
C LEU A 96 -7.10 -15.01 -1.63
N LEU A 97 -7.09 -14.13 -0.63
CA LEU A 97 -5.85 -13.66 0.01
C LEU A 97 -5.12 -14.76 0.79
N LYS A 98 -5.85 -15.71 1.38
CA LYS A 98 -5.25 -16.87 2.08
C LYS A 98 -4.61 -17.89 1.12
N GLY A 99 -5.08 -17.99 -0.09
CA GLY A 99 -4.59 -18.93 -1.11
C GLY A 99 -3.32 -18.45 -1.81
N VAL A 100 -2.86 -17.23 -1.54
CA VAL A 100 -1.63 -16.69 -2.14
C VAL A 100 -0.45 -17.08 -1.26
N PRO A 101 0.48 -17.93 -1.73
CA PRO A 101 1.74 -18.16 -1.04
C PRO A 101 2.46 -16.83 -0.84
N ASN A 102 3.07 -16.63 0.33
CA ASN A 102 4.06 -15.57 0.53
C ASN A 102 5.26 -15.88 -0.37
N ILE A 103 5.22 -15.46 -1.62
CA ILE A 103 6.31 -15.70 -2.57
C ILE A 103 7.41 -14.70 -2.24
N LEU A 104 8.28 -15.08 -1.31
CA LEU A 104 9.62 -14.50 -1.16
C LEU A 104 10.63 -15.14 -2.11
N ASP A 105 10.26 -16.23 -2.77
CA ASP A 105 11.16 -17.04 -3.59
C ASP A 105 10.75 -16.93 -5.06
N ASP A 106 11.45 -16.16 -5.83
CA ASP A 106 11.96 -16.32 -7.19
C ASP A 106 12.04 -15.00 -7.97
N VAL A 107 13.23 -14.42 -7.97
CA VAL A 107 13.55 -13.21 -8.76
C VAL A 107 14.27 -13.58 -10.05
N THR A 108 13.94 -14.69 -10.67
CA THR A 108 14.58 -15.09 -11.92
C THR A 108 13.55 -15.64 -12.90
N ASP A 109 12.88 -14.77 -13.59
CA ASP A 109 12.37 -14.96 -14.97
C ASP A 109 11.30 -13.90 -15.31
N THR A 110 11.72 -12.66 -15.55
CA THR A 110 10.86 -11.51 -15.35
C THR A 110 10.18 -10.97 -16.62
N ALA A 111 10.58 -11.37 -17.81
CA ALA A 111 10.15 -10.66 -19.02
C ALA A 111 8.85 -11.20 -19.67
N LEU A 112 8.54 -12.49 -19.54
CA LEU A 112 7.37 -13.12 -20.21
C LEU A 112 6.15 -13.36 -19.32
N LYS A 113 6.29 -13.16 -18.01
CA LYS A 113 5.19 -13.33 -17.02
C LYS A 113 4.41 -12.04 -16.74
N ILE A 114 4.84 -10.90 -17.32
CA ILE A 114 4.35 -9.56 -16.93
C ILE A 114 2.88 -9.33 -17.31
N GLU A 115 2.39 -9.81 -18.44
CA GLU A 115 1.00 -9.54 -18.83
C GLU A 115 -0.02 -10.36 -18.04
N ASN A 116 0.22 -11.63 -17.80
CA ASN A 116 -0.68 -12.49 -17.03
C ASN A 116 -0.57 -12.25 -15.51
N ALA A 117 0.63 -11.99 -15.00
CA ALA A 117 0.87 -11.60 -13.61
C ALA A 117 0.21 -10.25 -13.27
N SER A 118 0.01 -9.37 -14.25
CA SER A 118 -0.60 -8.06 -14.07
C SER A 118 -2.05 -8.13 -13.62
N TRP A 119 -2.86 -9.03 -14.16
CA TRP A 119 -4.27 -9.17 -13.79
C TRP A 119 -4.47 -9.82 -12.42
N GLU A 120 -3.67 -10.81 -12.08
CA GLU A 120 -3.72 -11.44 -10.77
C GLU A 120 -3.29 -10.45 -9.66
N ASP A 121 -2.26 -9.65 -9.90
CA ASP A 121 -1.84 -8.60 -8.97
C ASP A 121 -2.95 -7.57 -8.73
N ILE A 122 -3.65 -7.15 -9.79
CA ILE A 122 -4.76 -6.19 -9.67
C ILE A 122 -5.91 -6.82 -8.88
N LYS A 123 -6.27 -8.05 -9.17
CA LYS A 123 -7.33 -8.79 -8.48
C LYS A 123 -7.03 -8.91 -6.98
N LEU A 124 -5.79 -9.26 -6.64
CA LEU A 124 -5.34 -9.35 -5.25
C LEU A 124 -5.32 -7.98 -4.56
N ALA A 125 -4.89 -6.92 -5.25
CA ALA A 125 -4.90 -5.56 -4.72
C ALA A 125 -6.33 -5.04 -4.48
N VAL A 126 -7.28 -5.35 -5.36
CA VAL A 126 -8.71 -5.07 -5.17
C VAL A 126 -9.23 -5.80 -3.95
N ALA A 127 -9.01 -7.12 -3.88
CA ALA A 127 -9.47 -7.95 -2.76
C ALA A 127 -8.89 -7.46 -1.42
N PHE A 128 -7.61 -7.10 -1.40
CA PHE A 128 -6.94 -6.54 -0.22
C PHE A 128 -7.58 -5.22 0.20
N PHE A 129 -7.76 -4.28 -0.72
CA PHE A 129 -8.33 -2.96 -0.43
C PHE A 129 -9.78 -3.05 0.04
N GLU A 130 -10.60 -3.87 -0.60
CA GLU A 130 -11.97 -4.16 -0.20
C GLU A 130 -12.02 -4.80 1.19
N ASN A 131 -11.19 -5.82 1.42
CA ASN A 131 -11.13 -6.51 2.70
C ASN A 131 -10.76 -5.55 3.84
N GLN A 132 -9.77 -4.67 3.65
CA GLN A 132 -9.42 -3.63 4.62
C GLN A 132 -10.55 -2.62 4.82
N THR A 133 -11.19 -2.20 3.73
CA THR A 133 -12.26 -1.19 3.78
C THR A 133 -13.55 -1.72 4.40
N PHE A 134 -13.91 -2.97 4.12
CA PHE A 134 -15.15 -3.59 4.63
C PHE A 134 -14.98 -4.25 6.00
N SER A 135 -13.78 -4.29 6.54
CA SER A 135 -13.56 -4.90 7.86
C SER A 135 -13.82 -3.93 9.00
N PHE A 136 -14.23 -4.48 10.13
CA PHE A 136 -14.32 -3.75 11.39
C PHE A 136 -12.90 -3.30 11.82
N SER A 137 -12.76 -2.03 12.17
CA SER A 137 -11.48 -1.39 12.52
C SER A 137 -10.34 -1.61 11.51
N SER A 138 -10.68 -1.89 10.26
CA SER A 138 -9.72 -2.10 9.16
C SER A 138 -8.65 -3.15 9.46
N THR A 139 -9.04 -4.21 10.18
CA THR A 139 -8.14 -5.32 10.55
C THR A 139 -8.13 -6.47 9.53
N GLY A 140 -9.03 -6.45 8.54
CA GLY A 140 -9.24 -7.56 7.61
C GLY A 140 -9.84 -8.82 8.24
N LYS A 141 -10.23 -8.80 9.53
CA LYS A 141 -10.64 -10.00 10.27
C LYS A 141 -12.13 -10.26 10.24
N THR A 142 -12.94 -9.25 10.50
CA THR A 142 -14.40 -9.34 10.62
C THR A 142 -15.08 -8.31 9.74
N PHE A 143 -16.19 -8.67 9.13
CA PHE A 143 -16.97 -7.79 8.29
C PHE A 143 -17.65 -6.67 9.11
N ALA A 144 -17.64 -5.44 8.57
CA ALA A 144 -18.33 -4.30 9.16
C ALA A 144 -19.66 -4.05 8.43
N ILE A 145 -20.75 -3.91 9.20
CA ILE A 145 -22.10 -3.70 8.66
C ILE A 145 -22.33 -2.26 8.17
N ASP A 146 -21.39 -1.34 8.44
CA ASP A 146 -21.51 0.07 8.08
C ASP A 146 -21.48 0.31 6.57
N LYS A 147 -22.25 1.29 6.10
CA LYS A 147 -22.17 1.74 4.71
C LYS A 147 -20.78 2.31 4.42
N ARG A 148 -20.08 1.74 3.47
CA ARG A 148 -18.75 2.17 3.05
C ARG A 148 -18.73 2.46 1.55
N ASP A 149 -18.54 3.73 1.23
CA ASP A 149 -18.43 4.19 -0.16
C ASP A 149 -16.95 4.24 -0.54
N MET A 150 -16.56 3.34 -1.44
CA MET A 150 -15.20 3.22 -1.96
C MET A 150 -14.78 4.44 -2.78
N THR A 151 -15.73 5.08 -3.47
CA THR A 151 -15.43 6.18 -4.40
C THR A 151 -14.85 7.39 -3.68
N ARG A 152 -15.16 7.58 -2.41
CA ARG A 152 -14.60 8.66 -1.56
C ARG A 152 -13.09 8.58 -1.40
N LYS A 153 -12.49 7.43 -1.70
CA LYS A 153 -11.05 7.19 -1.60
C LYS A 153 -10.32 7.36 -2.93
N PHE A 154 -11.04 7.53 -4.05
CA PHE A 154 -10.44 7.56 -5.39
C PHE A 154 -9.44 8.70 -5.57
N GLY A 155 -9.74 9.89 -5.10
CA GLY A 155 -8.81 11.02 -5.13
C GLY A 155 -7.48 10.71 -4.43
N ARG A 156 -7.54 10.05 -3.26
CA ARG A 156 -6.35 9.64 -2.52
C ARG A 156 -5.58 8.52 -3.20
N LEU A 157 -6.25 7.58 -3.87
CA LEU A 157 -5.61 6.53 -4.67
C LEU A 157 -4.81 7.14 -5.84
N VAL A 158 -5.40 8.13 -6.52
CA VAL A 158 -4.73 8.85 -7.61
C VAL A 158 -3.55 9.68 -7.08
N ALA A 159 -3.72 10.40 -5.98
CA ALA A 159 -2.64 11.16 -5.34
C ALA A 159 -1.49 10.24 -4.89
N ALA A 160 -1.82 9.08 -4.30
CA ALA A 160 -0.83 8.08 -3.91
C ALA A 160 -0.07 7.53 -5.12
N CYS A 161 -0.73 7.26 -6.25
CA CYS A 161 -0.06 6.84 -7.48
C CYS A 161 1.01 7.85 -7.92
N THR A 162 0.64 9.12 -7.96
CA THR A 162 1.57 10.20 -8.34
C THR A 162 2.76 10.26 -7.38
N ARG A 163 2.51 10.14 -6.07
CA ARG A 163 3.53 10.23 -5.03
C ARG A 163 4.47 9.01 -4.99
N LEU A 164 3.97 7.84 -5.37
CA LEU A 164 4.71 6.59 -5.38
C LEU A 164 5.62 6.41 -6.60
N ARG A 165 5.47 7.22 -7.65
CA ARG A 165 6.08 6.98 -8.97
C ARG A 165 7.56 6.63 -8.91
N ASP A 166 8.34 7.37 -8.12
CA ASP A 166 9.78 7.23 -8.03
C ASP A 166 10.24 6.50 -6.75
N ALA A 167 9.30 6.02 -5.93
CA ALA A 167 9.61 5.31 -4.70
C ALA A 167 10.07 3.87 -4.99
N ILE A 168 11.03 3.40 -4.22
CA ILE A 168 11.47 2.00 -4.22
C ILE A 168 10.59 1.23 -3.24
N ILE A 169 9.86 0.22 -3.71
CA ILE A 169 9.00 -0.61 -2.86
C ILE A 169 9.63 -1.98 -2.69
N LEU A 170 9.99 -2.32 -1.45
CA LEU A 170 10.65 -3.56 -1.05
C LEU A 170 9.67 -4.47 -0.30
N HIS A 171 9.96 -5.77 -0.32
CA HIS A 171 9.31 -6.80 0.48
C HIS A 171 10.39 -7.63 1.18
N ARG A 172 10.84 -7.16 2.34
CA ARG A 172 11.96 -7.75 3.09
C ARG A 172 11.71 -7.70 4.58
N ASP A 173 12.51 -8.44 5.34
CA ASP A 173 12.64 -8.18 6.78
C ASP A 173 13.07 -6.72 7.00
N TYR A 174 12.57 -6.09 8.06
CA TYR A 174 12.84 -4.67 8.33
C TYR A 174 14.33 -4.39 8.56
N LYS A 175 15.09 -5.33 9.10
CA LYS A 175 16.54 -5.18 9.32
C LYS A 175 17.27 -5.10 7.98
N ASP A 176 16.92 -5.99 7.04
CA ASP A 176 17.52 -6.01 5.70
C ASP A 176 17.15 -4.75 4.91
N ALA A 177 15.94 -4.25 5.11
CA ALA A 177 15.51 -3.00 4.49
C ALA A 177 16.29 -1.79 5.07
N ILE A 178 16.51 -1.75 6.38
CA ILE A 178 17.34 -0.71 7.03
C ILE A 178 18.77 -0.77 6.52
N LEU A 179 19.38 -1.95 6.51
CA LEU A 179 20.76 -2.13 6.02
C LEU A 179 20.90 -1.74 4.54
N TYR A 180 19.90 -2.00 3.72
CA TYR A 180 19.88 -1.59 2.32
C TYR A 180 19.88 -0.07 2.12
N ALA A 181 19.25 0.67 3.04
CA ALA A 181 19.08 2.12 2.96
C ALA A 181 20.10 2.89 3.80
N ALA A 182 20.76 2.24 4.76
CA ALA A 182 21.63 2.89 5.73
C ALA A 182 22.73 3.75 5.07
N GLY A 183 22.91 4.96 5.58
CA GLY A 183 23.92 5.91 5.11
C GLY A 183 23.89 7.22 5.89
N PRO A 184 24.89 8.08 5.71
CA PRO A 184 25.09 9.28 6.54
C PRO A 184 23.98 10.33 6.39
N ASN A 185 23.16 10.28 5.34
CA ASN A 185 22.05 11.22 5.11
C ASN A 185 20.73 10.48 4.99
N THR A 186 20.58 9.35 5.71
CA THR A 186 19.35 8.56 5.73
C THR A 186 18.53 8.84 6.98
N PHE A 187 17.25 9.13 6.82
CA PHE A 187 16.25 9.18 7.87
C PHE A 187 15.38 7.90 7.80
N ILE A 188 15.21 7.27 8.97
CA ILE A 188 14.51 6.00 9.14
C ILE A 188 13.28 6.20 10.02
#